data_339e3bfa483daeaf3110c043e0952fe0
#
_entry.id   339e3bfa483daeaf3110c043e0952fe0
#
_cell.length_a   1.000
_cell.length_b   1.000
_cell.length_c   1.000
_cell.angle_alpha   90.00
_cell.angle_beta   90.00
_cell.angle_gamma   90.00
#
_symmetry.space_group_name_H-M   'P 1'
#
loop_
_entity.id
_entity.type
_entity.pdbx_description
1 polymer ?
#
loop_
_entity_poly.entity_id
_entity_poly.type
_entity_poly.pdbx_seq_one_letter_code
_entity_poly.pdbx_strand_id
1 'polypeptide(L)'
;MKIVFIGTVDFSYQALKALIINGFDIVGVITKKKSDFNADFCDLTPLTEKYHIPTLFRKKDNEEEIISFLKEKNPDVIYCFGWSQILPAEILSIPKFGVVGFHPAELPNNRGRHPLIWAIFLGLKRTASTFFIMDEGADTGDIISQEIVTIEESDTAATLYKKITEVAVKQMIYFSKEFELKGENIKKIKQDITAGNSWRKRGKIDGQIDFRMSSEAIYNLVRALTHPYIGAHLVLSDEKEVKIWKVIKKSCTFANSEPGKVLDIEGNKILVKTYNGAIQIVEHEFLELPKKGQYL
;
A
#
# COMPACT_ATOMS: atom_id res chain seq x y z
N MET A 1 -4.93 -14.45 24.86
CA MET A 1 -3.66 -13.98 24.24
C MET A 1 -3.66 -12.46 24.24
N LYS A 2 -2.68 -11.83 24.88
CA LYS A 2 -2.54 -10.37 24.96
C LYS A 2 -1.90 -9.82 23.69
N ILE A 3 -2.57 -8.88 23.03
CA ILE A 3 -2.10 -8.26 21.78
C ILE A 3 -1.80 -6.79 22.04
N VAL A 4 -0.62 -6.33 21.63
CA VAL A 4 -0.39 -4.90 21.37
C VAL A 4 -0.47 -4.66 19.86
N PHE A 5 -1.18 -3.62 19.47
CA PHE A 5 -1.37 -3.26 18.06
C PHE A 5 -0.59 -1.99 17.71
N ILE A 6 0.17 -2.01 16.61
CA ILE A 6 0.93 -0.87 16.09
C ILE A 6 0.44 -0.56 14.68
N GLY A 7 -0.02 0.66 14.41
CA GLY A 7 -0.49 1.00 13.08
C GLY A 7 -0.98 2.44 12.92
N THR A 8 -1.12 2.90 11.66
CA THR A 8 -1.43 4.32 11.35
C THR A 8 -2.22 4.53 10.06
N VAL A 9 -2.67 3.46 9.38
CA VAL A 9 -3.32 3.57 8.06
C VAL A 9 -4.72 2.94 8.07
N ASP A 10 -5.50 3.12 7.02
CA ASP A 10 -6.85 2.55 6.95
C ASP A 10 -6.88 1.04 7.18
N PHE A 11 -5.95 0.30 6.59
CA PHE A 11 -5.81 -1.15 6.88
C PHE A 11 -5.61 -1.43 8.38
N SER A 12 -4.81 -0.60 9.08
CA SER A 12 -4.61 -0.74 10.54
C SER A 12 -5.91 -0.54 11.29
N TYR A 13 -6.73 0.44 10.88
CA TYR A 13 -8.04 0.69 11.48
C TYR A 13 -8.98 -0.50 11.28
N GLN A 14 -9.08 -1.04 10.06
CA GLN A 14 -9.95 -2.18 9.76
C GLN A 14 -9.50 -3.44 10.53
N ALA A 15 -8.19 -3.68 10.59
CA ALA A 15 -7.60 -4.80 11.33
C ALA A 15 -7.86 -4.69 12.83
N LEU A 16 -7.56 -3.54 13.45
CA LEU A 16 -7.81 -3.31 14.88
C LEU A 16 -9.29 -3.45 15.22
N LYS A 17 -10.18 -2.86 14.42
CA LYS A 17 -11.63 -2.98 14.57
C LYS A 17 -12.09 -4.43 14.52
N ALA A 18 -11.56 -5.21 13.57
CA ALA A 18 -11.91 -6.62 13.43
C ALA A 18 -11.45 -7.45 14.63
N LEU A 19 -10.25 -7.22 15.15
CA LEU A 19 -9.76 -7.88 16.36
C LEU A 19 -10.67 -7.59 17.56
N ILE A 20 -11.00 -6.33 17.78
CA ILE A 20 -11.88 -5.91 18.91
C ILE A 20 -13.26 -6.56 18.80
N ILE A 21 -13.88 -6.53 17.64
CA ILE A 21 -15.23 -7.11 17.43
C ILE A 21 -15.23 -8.62 17.60
N ASN A 22 -14.13 -9.30 17.28
CA ASN A 22 -14.00 -10.74 17.47
C ASN A 22 -13.51 -11.14 18.90
N GLY A 23 -13.41 -10.18 19.82
CA GLY A 23 -13.17 -10.44 21.24
C GLY A 23 -11.72 -10.73 21.60
N PHE A 24 -10.75 -10.38 20.75
CA PHE A 24 -9.34 -10.51 21.09
C PHE A 24 -8.92 -9.48 22.14
N ASP A 25 -8.02 -9.86 23.04
CA ASP A 25 -7.54 -9.03 24.15
C ASP A 25 -6.47 -8.04 23.69
N ILE A 26 -6.91 -6.83 23.31
CA ILE A 26 -6.03 -5.72 22.89
C ILE A 26 -5.61 -4.93 24.12
N VAL A 27 -4.42 -5.20 24.66
CA VAL A 27 -3.92 -4.57 25.88
C VAL A 27 -3.26 -3.20 25.68
N GLY A 28 -3.01 -2.82 24.43
CA GLY A 28 -2.46 -1.51 24.10
C GLY A 28 -2.40 -1.25 22.60
N VAL A 29 -2.40 0.03 22.22
CA VAL A 29 -2.25 0.49 20.84
C VAL A 29 -1.15 1.54 20.75
N ILE A 30 -0.28 1.42 19.74
CA ILE A 30 0.71 2.43 19.38
C ILE A 30 0.35 3.00 18.01
N THR A 31 0.15 4.31 17.94
CA THR A 31 -0.27 4.98 16.69
C THR A 31 0.35 6.36 16.56
N LYS A 32 -0.06 7.14 15.57
CA LYS A 32 0.31 8.55 15.37
C LYS A 32 -0.94 9.42 15.40
N LYS A 33 -0.80 10.65 15.89
CA LYS A 33 -1.90 11.64 15.84
C LYS A 33 -2.17 12.17 14.43
N LYS A 34 -1.12 12.25 13.60
CA LYS A 34 -1.18 12.69 12.21
C LYS A 34 0.01 12.12 11.43
N SER A 35 -0.11 12.02 10.14
CA SER A 35 0.98 11.67 9.25
C SER A 35 0.82 12.40 7.92
N ASP A 36 1.80 13.22 7.56
CA ASP A 36 1.88 13.85 6.23
C ASP A 36 2.56 12.91 5.22
N PHE A 37 3.05 11.76 5.69
CA PHE A 37 3.81 10.81 4.89
C PHE A 37 2.93 9.73 4.23
N ASN A 38 1.88 9.28 4.92
CA ASN A 38 1.01 8.22 4.45
C ASN A 38 -0.28 8.82 3.85
N ALA A 39 -0.52 8.63 2.56
CA ALA A 39 -1.73 9.10 1.88
C ALA A 39 -3.01 8.42 2.43
N ASP A 40 -2.87 7.21 2.99
CA ASP A 40 -3.92 6.40 3.61
C ASP A 40 -3.91 6.48 5.14
N PHE A 41 -3.35 7.55 5.71
CA PHE A 41 -3.37 7.75 7.17
C PHE A 41 -4.80 7.66 7.71
N CYS A 42 -4.96 6.92 8.80
CA CYS A 42 -6.21 6.81 9.54
C CYS A 42 -5.96 6.93 11.04
N ASP A 43 -6.73 7.77 11.70
CA ASP A 43 -6.68 7.95 13.15
C ASP A 43 -7.33 6.74 13.85
N LEU A 44 -6.58 6.07 14.72
CA LEU A 44 -7.08 4.92 15.51
C LEU A 44 -7.73 5.34 16.84
N THR A 45 -7.60 6.61 17.24
CA THR A 45 -8.12 7.09 18.54
C THR A 45 -9.61 6.88 18.74
N PRO A 46 -10.49 7.06 17.73
CA PRO A 46 -11.92 6.79 17.93
C PRO A 46 -12.23 5.35 18.36
N LEU A 47 -11.43 4.38 17.90
CA LEU A 47 -11.58 2.99 18.36
C LEU A 47 -11.03 2.80 19.78
N THR A 48 -9.83 3.30 20.04
CA THR A 48 -9.19 3.09 21.34
C THR A 48 -9.94 3.78 22.48
N GLU A 49 -10.49 4.97 22.25
CA GLU A 49 -11.33 5.67 23.21
C GLU A 49 -12.64 4.95 23.46
N LYS A 50 -13.34 4.51 22.39
CA LYS A 50 -14.61 3.78 22.49
C LYS A 50 -14.48 2.49 23.31
N TYR A 51 -13.37 1.79 23.19
CA TYR A 51 -13.14 0.49 23.84
C TYR A 51 -12.18 0.59 25.03
N HIS A 52 -11.84 1.81 25.48
CA HIS A 52 -10.98 2.10 26.64
C HIS A 52 -9.61 1.40 26.56
N ILE A 53 -9.02 1.33 25.36
CA ILE A 53 -7.72 0.69 25.13
C ILE A 53 -6.60 1.71 25.38
N PRO A 54 -5.62 1.40 26.25
CA PRO A 54 -4.46 2.24 26.47
C PRO A 54 -3.73 2.55 25.18
N THR A 55 -3.50 3.85 24.89
CA THR A 55 -2.93 4.30 23.61
C THR A 55 -1.69 5.14 23.84
N LEU A 56 -0.60 4.80 23.14
CA LEU A 56 0.63 5.57 23.11
C LEU A 56 0.84 6.16 21.72
N PHE A 57 1.19 7.45 21.68
CA PHE A 57 1.47 8.13 20.41
C PHE A 57 2.97 8.14 20.10
N ARG A 58 3.36 7.63 18.95
CA ARG A 58 4.72 7.73 18.44
C ARG A 58 5.07 9.19 18.16
N LYS A 59 6.16 9.65 18.78
CA LYS A 59 6.85 10.92 18.54
C LYS A 59 8.26 10.63 18.00
N LYS A 60 8.99 11.66 17.60
CA LYS A 60 10.33 11.51 17.00
C LYS A 60 11.31 10.79 17.94
N ASP A 61 11.26 11.11 19.23
CA ASP A 61 12.30 10.73 20.19
C ASP A 61 11.70 10.03 21.44
N ASN A 62 10.67 9.17 21.27
CA ASN A 62 10.04 8.48 22.40
C ASN A 62 10.17 6.95 22.33
N GLU A 63 11.30 6.44 21.85
CA GLU A 63 11.53 5.01 21.72
C GLU A 63 11.57 4.30 23.08
N GLU A 64 12.24 4.89 24.08
CA GLU A 64 12.28 4.36 25.44
C GLU A 64 10.87 4.30 26.08
N GLU A 65 10.02 5.32 25.82
CA GLU A 65 8.62 5.32 26.25
C GLU A 65 7.83 4.18 25.63
N ILE A 66 8.06 3.89 24.34
CA ILE A 66 7.44 2.76 23.63
C ILE A 66 7.90 1.43 24.23
N ILE A 67 9.20 1.26 24.46
CA ILE A 67 9.75 0.04 25.07
C ILE A 67 9.18 -0.17 26.48
N SER A 68 9.12 0.88 27.30
CA SER A 68 8.54 0.84 28.64
C SER A 68 7.06 0.47 28.59
N PHE A 69 6.29 1.06 27.69
CA PHE A 69 4.88 0.75 27.48
C PHE A 69 4.68 -0.71 27.06
N LEU A 70 5.47 -1.23 26.12
CA LEU A 70 5.41 -2.62 25.70
C LEU A 70 5.76 -3.59 26.82
N LYS A 71 6.81 -3.31 27.61
CA LYS A 71 7.19 -4.11 28.79
C LYS A 71 6.09 -4.11 29.85
N GLU A 72 5.45 -2.96 30.12
CA GLU A 72 4.31 -2.86 31.04
C GLU A 72 3.11 -3.70 30.58
N LYS A 73 2.76 -3.61 29.27
CA LYS A 73 1.62 -4.37 28.72
C LYS A 73 1.89 -5.87 28.62
N ASN A 74 3.16 -6.26 28.57
CA ASN A 74 3.61 -7.66 28.51
C ASN A 74 2.81 -8.48 27.49
N PRO A 75 2.86 -8.10 26.18
CA PRO A 75 2.09 -8.76 25.14
C PRO A 75 2.62 -10.14 24.81
N ASP A 76 1.72 -11.08 24.50
CA ASP A 76 2.10 -12.37 23.90
C ASP A 76 2.56 -12.17 22.45
N VAL A 77 1.91 -11.27 21.72
CA VAL A 77 2.22 -10.93 20.33
C VAL A 77 2.03 -9.43 20.07
N ILE A 78 2.82 -8.88 19.17
CA ILE A 78 2.62 -7.51 18.64
C ILE A 78 2.18 -7.63 17.18
N TYR A 79 1.09 -6.94 16.80
CA TYR A 79 0.68 -6.78 15.41
C TYR A 79 1.10 -5.39 14.90
N CYS A 80 1.99 -5.37 13.91
CA CYS A 80 2.57 -4.14 13.34
C CYS A 80 2.14 -4.00 11.88
N PHE A 81 1.00 -3.32 11.66
CA PHE A 81 0.38 -3.22 10.33
C PHE A 81 0.28 -1.76 9.86
N GLY A 82 0.73 -1.50 8.64
CA GLY A 82 0.73 -0.15 8.09
C GLY A 82 1.67 0.80 8.83
N TRP A 83 2.81 0.29 9.26
CA TRP A 83 3.86 1.02 9.93
C TRP A 83 5.09 1.17 9.02
N SER A 84 5.54 2.39 8.80
CA SER A 84 6.58 2.70 7.81
C SER A 84 8.00 2.79 8.38
N GLN A 85 8.20 2.41 9.64
CA GLN A 85 9.50 2.44 10.33
C GLN A 85 9.96 1.02 10.66
N ILE A 86 11.26 0.79 10.61
CA ILE A 86 11.86 -0.45 11.10
C ILE A 86 11.77 -0.44 12.63
N LEU A 87 11.39 -1.57 13.21
CA LEU A 87 11.39 -1.76 14.65
C LEU A 87 12.77 -2.25 15.11
N PRO A 88 13.35 -1.67 16.16
CA PRO A 88 14.63 -2.13 16.69
C PRO A 88 14.53 -3.54 17.32
N ALA A 89 15.64 -4.25 17.35
CA ALA A 89 15.73 -5.61 17.88
C ALA A 89 15.16 -5.74 19.30
N GLU A 90 15.32 -4.71 20.14
CA GLU A 90 14.76 -4.70 21.50
C GLU A 90 13.23 -4.82 21.47
N ILE A 91 12.54 -4.09 20.58
CA ILE A 91 11.07 -4.20 20.43
C ILE A 91 10.68 -5.56 19.86
N LEU A 92 11.43 -6.08 18.89
CA LEU A 92 11.13 -7.38 18.27
C LEU A 92 11.22 -8.54 19.28
N SER A 93 12.04 -8.40 20.32
CA SER A 93 12.27 -9.43 21.35
C SER A 93 11.29 -9.39 22.52
N ILE A 94 10.47 -8.34 22.67
CA ILE A 94 9.55 -8.20 23.81
C ILE A 94 8.43 -9.25 23.79
N PRO A 95 7.68 -9.43 22.67
CA PRO A 95 6.55 -10.34 22.66
C PRO A 95 6.98 -11.80 22.54
N LYS A 96 6.33 -12.67 23.33
CA LYS A 96 6.64 -14.11 23.36
C LYS A 96 6.51 -14.81 22.00
N PHE A 97 5.52 -14.44 21.20
CA PHE A 97 5.25 -15.06 19.90
C PHE A 97 5.82 -14.24 18.73
N GLY A 98 6.57 -13.17 19.03
CA GLY A 98 7.17 -12.28 18.05
C GLY A 98 6.26 -11.14 17.59
N VAL A 99 6.77 -10.34 16.67
CA VAL A 99 6.05 -9.24 16.03
C VAL A 99 5.56 -9.69 14.67
N VAL A 100 4.26 -9.63 14.43
CA VAL A 100 3.68 -9.94 13.13
C VAL A 100 3.64 -8.69 12.27
N GLY A 101 4.30 -8.75 11.11
CA GLY A 101 4.24 -7.76 10.04
C GLY A 101 3.25 -8.13 8.96
N PHE A 102 2.91 -7.15 8.13
CA PHE A 102 2.05 -7.32 6.96
C PHE A 102 2.70 -6.68 5.74
N HIS A 103 2.76 -7.44 4.63
CA HIS A 103 3.23 -6.94 3.35
C HIS A 103 2.31 -7.43 2.22
N PRO A 104 1.70 -6.51 1.42
CA PRO A 104 0.76 -6.88 0.37
C PRO A 104 1.48 -7.30 -0.92
N ALA A 105 2.34 -8.32 -0.84
CA ALA A 105 3.01 -8.94 -1.98
C ALA A 105 3.23 -10.44 -1.75
N GLU A 106 3.52 -11.16 -2.82
CA GLU A 106 3.79 -12.62 -2.81
C GLU A 106 5.25 -12.86 -2.36
N LEU A 107 5.53 -12.67 -1.04
CA LEU A 107 6.85 -12.91 -0.48
C LEU A 107 7.35 -14.34 -0.77
N PRO A 108 8.64 -14.53 -1.07
CA PRO A 108 9.76 -13.59 -0.96
C PRO A 108 9.90 -12.61 -2.14
N ASN A 109 9.00 -12.64 -3.13
CA ASN A 109 9.01 -11.68 -4.23
C ASN A 109 8.44 -10.33 -3.78
N ASN A 110 8.93 -9.24 -4.43
CA ASN A 110 8.32 -7.92 -4.33
C ASN A 110 8.36 -7.32 -2.91
N ARG A 111 9.43 -7.60 -2.14
CA ARG A 111 9.72 -6.93 -0.87
C ARG A 111 9.90 -5.43 -1.07
N GLY A 112 9.92 -4.66 0.01
CA GLY A 112 10.29 -3.25 0.01
C GLY A 112 9.11 -2.29 -0.02
N ARG A 113 9.15 -1.28 -0.91
CA ARG A 113 8.27 -0.11 -0.78
C ARG A 113 7.20 -0.02 -1.87
N HIS A 114 6.00 0.46 -1.49
CA HIS A 114 4.87 0.74 -2.39
C HIS A 114 4.41 -0.48 -3.22
N PRO A 115 4.24 -1.67 -2.61
CA PRO A 115 4.03 -2.92 -3.34
C PRO A 115 2.77 -2.88 -4.22
N LEU A 116 1.66 -2.31 -3.77
CA LEU A 116 0.43 -2.22 -4.56
C LEU A 116 0.60 -1.38 -5.82
N ILE A 117 1.26 -0.23 -5.68
CA ILE A 117 1.49 0.68 -6.81
C ILE A 117 2.39 0.00 -7.84
N TRP A 118 3.48 -0.65 -7.39
CA TRP A 118 4.37 -1.37 -8.29
C TRP A 118 3.68 -2.54 -8.97
N ALA A 119 2.88 -3.33 -8.25
CA ALA A 119 2.15 -4.46 -8.83
C ALA A 119 1.23 -4.03 -9.96
N ILE A 120 0.46 -2.95 -9.78
CA ILE A 120 -0.42 -2.41 -10.81
C ILE A 120 0.39 -1.79 -11.96
N PHE A 121 1.39 -0.97 -11.66
CA PHE A 121 2.20 -0.29 -12.67
C PHE A 121 2.91 -1.28 -13.60
N LEU A 122 3.49 -2.34 -13.04
CA LEU A 122 4.15 -3.40 -13.79
C LEU A 122 3.18 -4.34 -14.51
N GLY A 123 1.87 -4.18 -14.31
CA GLY A 123 0.85 -5.01 -14.97
C GLY A 123 0.79 -6.43 -14.46
N LEU A 124 1.21 -6.68 -13.21
CA LEU A 124 1.09 -8.00 -12.59
C LEU A 124 -0.37 -8.44 -12.56
N LYS A 125 -0.60 -9.74 -12.77
CA LYS A 125 -1.94 -10.34 -12.75
C LYS A 125 -2.35 -10.83 -11.37
N ARG A 126 -1.41 -10.89 -10.44
CA ARG A 126 -1.65 -11.28 -9.05
C ARG A 126 -0.64 -10.61 -8.11
N THR A 127 -1.02 -10.50 -6.87
CA THR A 127 -0.19 -10.21 -5.72
C THR A 127 -0.61 -11.13 -4.58
N ALA A 128 -0.21 -10.85 -3.36
CA ALA A 128 -0.68 -11.62 -2.21
C ALA A 128 -0.92 -10.71 -1.00
N SER A 129 -1.69 -11.22 -0.06
CA SER A 129 -1.79 -10.73 1.30
C SER A 129 -0.88 -11.61 2.16
N THR A 130 0.23 -11.08 2.66
CA THR A 130 1.24 -11.86 3.39
C THR A 130 1.45 -11.32 4.78
N PHE A 131 1.31 -12.20 5.79
CA PHE A 131 1.69 -11.96 7.17
C PHE A 131 2.93 -12.78 7.51
N PHE A 132 3.86 -12.19 8.24
CA PHE A 132 5.13 -12.81 8.58
C PHE A 132 5.61 -12.35 9.96
N ILE A 133 6.46 -13.15 10.60
CA ILE A 133 7.15 -12.73 11.83
C ILE A 133 8.28 -11.79 11.44
N MET A 134 8.26 -10.57 11.95
CA MET A 134 9.29 -9.57 11.65
C MET A 134 10.63 -9.99 12.25
N ASP A 135 11.68 -9.80 11.49
CA ASP A 135 13.07 -9.87 11.88
C ASP A 135 13.77 -8.50 11.65
N GLU A 136 15.07 -8.44 11.75
CA GLU A 136 15.85 -7.21 11.53
C GLU A 136 15.90 -6.79 10.04
N GLY A 137 15.52 -7.68 9.12
CA GLY A 137 15.44 -7.42 7.70
C GLY A 137 14.12 -6.77 7.27
N ALA A 138 14.10 -6.26 6.05
CA ALA A 138 12.88 -5.71 5.46
C ALA A 138 12.08 -6.81 4.75
N ASP A 139 10.95 -7.22 5.35
CA ASP A 139 10.02 -8.22 4.82
C ASP A 139 10.65 -9.61 4.61
N THR A 140 11.63 -9.99 5.46
CA THR A 140 12.45 -11.21 5.31
C THR A 140 12.07 -12.35 6.24
N GLY A 141 11.32 -12.07 7.30
CA GLY A 141 10.98 -13.04 8.33
C GLY A 141 10.01 -14.13 7.89
N ASP A 142 9.83 -15.14 8.73
CA ASP A 142 9.05 -16.36 8.40
C ASP A 142 7.58 -16.06 8.16
N ILE A 143 7.04 -16.55 7.04
CA ILE A 143 5.63 -16.36 6.65
C ILE A 143 4.73 -17.23 7.53
N ILE A 144 3.70 -16.62 8.13
CA ILE A 144 2.67 -17.31 8.91
C ILE A 144 1.36 -17.50 8.13
N SER A 145 1.08 -16.60 7.18
CA SER A 145 -0.09 -16.72 6.30
C SER A 145 0.17 -15.96 5.01
N GLN A 146 -0.16 -16.57 3.87
CA GLN A 146 -0.10 -15.91 2.56
C GLN A 146 -1.27 -16.37 1.70
N GLU A 147 -2.03 -15.42 1.17
CA GLU A 147 -3.13 -15.68 0.23
C GLU A 147 -2.97 -14.86 -1.04
N ILE A 148 -3.13 -15.51 -2.17
CA ILE A 148 -3.02 -14.88 -3.49
C ILE A 148 -4.24 -14.00 -3.76
N VAL A 149 -4.00 -12.81 -4.27
CA VAL A 149 -5.02 -11.85 -4.68
C VAL A 149 -4.86 -11.52 -6.16
N THR A 150 -5.89 -11.79 -6.95
CA THR A 150 -5.91 -11.48 -8.39
C THR A 150 -6.02 -9.98 -8.62
N ILE A 151 -5.25 -9.47 -9.57
CA ILE A 151 -5.29 -8.09 -10.04
C ILE A 151 -5.98 -8.07 -11.41
N GLU A 152 -7.20 -7.54 -11.42
CA GLU A 152 -7.98 -7.39 -12.65
C GLU A 152 -7.51 -6.17 -13.46
N GLU A 153 -7.77 -6.18 -14.76
CA GLU A 153 -7.43 -5.04 -15.62
C GLU A 153 -8.13 -3.74 -15.18
N SER A 154 -9.35 -3.87 -14.65
CA SER A 154 -10.12 -2.74 -14.12
C SER A 154 -9.71 -2.30 -12.73
N ASP A 155 -8.83 -3.03 -12.02
CA ASP A 155 -8.43 -2.63 -10.69
C ASP A 155 -7.62 -1.34 -10.70
N THR A 156 -8.01 -0.46 -9.80
CA THR A 156 -7.24 0.72 -9.40
C THR A 156 -6.52 0.46 -8.08
N ALA A 157 -5.69 1.40 -7.67
CA ALA A 157 -5.07 1.37 -6.35
C ALA A 157 -6.11 1.16 -5.23
N ALA A 158 -7.25 1.87 -5.29
CA ALA A 158 -8.32 1.79 -4.28
C ALA A 158 -9.00 0.41 -4.26
N THR A 159 -9.35 -0.13 -5.42
CA THR A 159 -10.06 -1.43 -5.49
C THR A 159 -9.15 -2.58 -5.07
N LEU A 160 -7.88 -2.56 -5.46
CA LEU A 160 -6.90 -3.56 -5.04
C LEU A 160 -6.61 -3.46 -3.54
N TYR A 161 -6.46 -2.24 -2.99
CA TYR A 161 -6.28 -2.03 -1.56
C TYR A 161 -7.45 -2.62 -0.76
N LYS A 162 -8.70 -2.38 -1.21
CA LYS A 162 -9.89 -2.95 -0.59
C LYS A 162 -9.89 -4.48 -0.64
N LYS A 163 -9.64 -5.08 -1.81
CA LYS A 163 -9.57 -6.54 -1.96
C LYS A 163 -8.55 -7.16 -0.98
N ILE A 164 -7.36 -6.58 -0.92
CA ILE A 164 -6.29 -7.07 -0.03
C ILE A 164 -6.69 -6.90 1.43
N THR A 165 -7.28 -5.76 1.82
CA THR A 165 -7.74 -5.53 3.19
C THR A 165 -8.79 -6.58 3.61
N GLU A 166 -9.75 -6.91 2.74
CA GLU A 166 -10.76 -7.92 3.02
C GLU A 166 -10.17 -9.34 3.22
N VAL A 167 -9.20 -9.71 2.40
CA VAL A 167 -8.48 -10.98 2.53
C VAL A 167 -7.63 -10.98 3.81
N ALA A 168 -6.85 -9.93 4.03
CA ALA A 168 -5.96 -9.79 5.17
C ALA A 168 -6.69 -9.85 6.51
N VAL A 169 -7.84 -9.20 6.62
CA VAL A 169 -8.66 -9.25 7.86
C VAL A 169 -9.12 -10.67 8.16
N LYS A 170 -9.55 -11.45 7.16
CA LYS A 170 -9.94 -12.85 7.35
C LYS A 170 -8.76 -13.72 7.79
N GLN A 171 -7.60 -13.59 7.12
CA GLN A 171 -6.36 -14.27 7.48
C GLN A 171 -5.96 -13.94 8.92
N MET A 172 -5.97 -12.65 9.28
CA MET A 172 -5.60 -12.18 10.62
C MET A 172 -6.46 -12.82 11.71
N ILE A 173 -7.78 -12.85 11.54
CA ILE A 173 -8.68 -13.50 12.50
C ILE A 173 -8.38 -15.00 12.62
N TYR A 174 -8.11 -15.66 11.48
CA TYR A 174 -7.78 -17.08 11.45
C TYR A 174 -6.48 -17.38 12.23
N PHE A 175 -5.37 -16.76 11.87
CA PHE A 175 -4.10 -17.06 12.55
C PHE A 175 -4.06 -16.52 13.99
N SER A 176 -4.85 -15.49 14.34
CA SER A 176 -4.97 -15.06 15.73
C SER A 176 -5.58 -16.15 16.61
N LYS A 177 -6.58 -16.88 16.12
CA LYS A 177 -7.14 -18.05 16.80
C LYS A 177 -6.11 -19.20 16.87
N GLU A 178 -5.32 -19.38 15.83
CA GLU A 178 -4.22 -20.36 15.84
C GLU A 178 -3.18 -20.02 16.93
N PHE A 179 -2.84 -18.73 17.10
CA PHE A 179 -1.96 -18.29 18.19
C PHE A 179 -2.56 -18.57 19.56
N GLU A 180 -3.87 -18.36 19.77
CA GLU A 180 -4.52 -18.70 21.05
C GLU A 180 -4.47 -20.20 21.38
N LEU A 181 -4.56 -21.04 20.36
CA LEU A 181 -4.55 -22.50 20.51
C LEU A 181 -3.14 -23.09 20.65
N LYS A 182 -2.19 -22.59 19.87
CA LYS A 182 -0.86 -23.21 19.67
C LYS A 182 0.30 -22.36 20.20
N GLY A 183 0.05 -21.09 20.58
CA GLY A 183 1.10 -20.16 20.97
C GLY A 183 2.15 -19.99 19.88
N GLU A 184 3.42 -20.05 20.23
CA GLU A 184 4.55 -19.93 19.31
C GLU A 184 4.69 -21.09 18.30
N ASN A 185 3.97 -22.19 18.51
CA ASN A 185 4.02 -23.40 17.68
C ASN A 185 3.10 -23.31 16.44
N ILE A 186 2.67 -22.13 16.03
CA ILE A 186 1.98 -21.97 14.75
C ILE A 186 2.93 -22.33 13.60
N LYS A 187 2.36 -22.78 12.49
CA LYS A 187 3.14 -23.09 11.30
C LYS A 187 3.79 -21.82 10.75
N LYS A 188 5.11 -21.88 10.54
CA LYS A 188 5.90 -20.83 9.92
C LYS A 188 6.61 -21.40 8.70
N ILE A 189 6.67 -20.62 7.62
CA ILE A 189 7.36 -20.99 6.38
C ILE A 189 8.54 -20.04 6.24
N LYS A 190 9.75 -20.59 6.33
CA LYS A 190 10.98 -19.84 6.17
C LYS A 190 11.08 -19.28 4.76
N GLN A 191 11.38 -17.99 4.63
CA GLN A 191 11.63 -17.39 3.33
C GLN A 191 13.03 -17.73 2.83
N ASP A 192 13.14 -18.05 1.53
CA ASP A 192 14.43 -18.03 0.85
C ASP A 192 14.75 -16.57 0.48
N ILE A 193 15.58 -15.92 1.28
CA ILE A 193 15.95 -14.52 1.08
C ILE A 193 16.84 -14.30 -0.17
N THR A 194 17.40 -15.36 -0.73
CA THR A 194 18.19 -15.32 -1.99
C THR A 194 17.28 -15.32 -3.21
N ALA A 195 16.04 -15.81 -3.05
CA ALA A 195 15.00 -15.75 -4.06
C ALA A 195 14.25 -14.42 -4.05
N GLY A 196 13.53 -14.14 -5.13
CA GLY A 196 12.69 -12.96 -5.26
C GLY A 196 13.47 -11.67 -5.52
N ASN A 197 12.80 -10.56 -5.26
CA ASN A 197 13.31 -9.21 -5.54
C ASN A 197 12.82 -8.21 -4.50
N SER A 198 13.36 -6.99 -4.55
CA SER A 198 12.89 -5.85 -3.74
C SER A 198 12.59 -4.65 -4.60
N TRP A 199 11.50 -3.95 -4.29
CA TRP A 199 11.12 -2.72 -4.94
C TRP A 199 11.59 -1.50 -4.16
N ARG A 200 12.19 -0.56 -4.88
CA ARG A 200 12.62 0.71 -4.33
C ARG A 200 11.45 1.62 -3.95
N LYS A 201 11.70 2.59 -3.11
CA LYS A 201 10.75 3.68 -2.85
C LYS A 201 10.52 4.48 -4.14
N ARG A 202 9.26 4.81 -4.43
CA ARG A 202 8.88 5.71 -5.53
C ARG A 202 9.12 7.16 -5.12
N GLY A 203 9.54 7.97 -6.09
CA GLY A 203 9.64 9.41 -5.98
C GLY A 203 8.64 10.11 -6.91
N LYS A 204 8.66 11.45 -6.93
CA LYS A 204 7.77 12.26 -7.77
C LYS A 204 7.87 11.90 -9.26
N ILE A 205 9.09 11.74 -9.77
CA ILE A 205 9.36 11.41 -11.17
C ILE A 205 8.69 10.08 -11.61
N ASP A 206 8.52 9.14 -10.69
CA ASP A 206 7.85 7.86 -10.99
C ASP A 206 6.34 8.00 -11.29
N GLY A 207 5.76 9.17 -11.04
CA GLY A 207 4.37 9.48 -11.35
C GLY A 207 4.19 10.32 -12.61
N GLN A 208 5.28 10.74 -13.25
CA GLN A 208 5.22 11.55 -14.46
C GLN A 208 4.86 10.70 -15.67
N ILE A 209 3.87 11.17 -16.44
CA ILE A 209 3.47 10.55 -17.68
C ILE A 209 4.44 11.01 -18.79
N ASP A 210 4.97 10.05 -19.53
CA ASP A 210 5.73 10.26 -20.74
C ASP A 210 5.00 9.54 -21.90
N PHE A 211 4.52 10.27 -22.87
CA PHE A 211 3.76 9.69 -23.98
C PHE A 211 4.58 8.77 -24.90
N ARG A 212 5.92 8.73 -24.74
CA ARG A 212 6.79 7.71 -25.35
C ARG A 212 6.62 6.34 -24.72
N MET A 213 5.95 6.23 -23.57
CA MET A 213 5.51 4.97 -23.01
C MET A 213 4.40 4.35 -23.87
N SER A 214 4.19 3.04 -23.70
CA SER A 214 3.04 2.36 -24.31
C SER A 214 1.72 2.83 -23.69
N SER A 215 0.62 2.72 -24.44
CA SER A 215 -0.73 2.97 -23.89
C SER A 215 -1.02 2.16 -22.65
N GLU A 216 -0.54 0.90 -22.59
CA GLU A 216 -0.67 0.00 -21.44
C GLU A 216 0.09 0.54 -20.22
N ALA A 217 1.33 0.97 -20.41
CA ALA A 217 2.16 1.47 -19.31
C ALA A 217 1.58 2.78 -18.73
N ILE A 218 1.07 3.69 -19.57
CA ILE A 218 0.41 4.92 -19.11
C ILE A 218 -0.91 4.58 -18.39
N TYR A 219 -1.71 3.67 -18.94
CA TYR A 219 -2.95 3.21 -18.29
C TYR A 219 -2.65 2.64 -16.90
N ASN A 220 -1.66 1.76 -16.78
CA ASN A 220 -1.24 1.17 -15.52
C ASN A 220 -0.70 2.23 -14.55
N LEU A 221 0.08 3.21 -15.03
CA LEU A 221 0.59 4.30 -14.19
C LEU A 221 -0.55 5.11 -13.57
N VAL A 222 -1.53 5.50 -14.38
CA VAL A 222 -2.66 6.32 -13.93
C VAL A 222 -3.52 5.55 -12.93
N ARG A 223 -3.92 4.30 -13.23
CA ARG A 223 -4.75 3.50 -12.34
C ARG A 223 -4.04 3.09 -11.04
N ALA A 224 -2.68 3.01 -11.06
CA ALA A 224 -1.88 2.74 -9.88
C ALA A 224 -1.76 3.94 -8.93
N LEU A 225 -1.93 5.14 -9.44
CA LEU A 225 -1.75 6.38 -8.68
C LEU A 225 -3.03 7.18 -8.47
N THR A 226 -4.17 6.73 -9.01
CA THR A 226 -5.47 7.37 -8.75
C THR A 226 -5.84 7.28 -7.27
N HIS A 227 -6.90 7.97 -6.87
CA HIS A 227 -7.32 8.00 -5.47
C HIS A 227 -7.26 6.64 -4.77
N PRO A 228 -6.80 6.57 -3.51
CA PRO A 228 -6.44 7.66 -2.58
C PRO A 228 -5.02 8.21 -2.72
N TYR A 229 -4.26 7.80 -3.74
CA TYR A 229 -2.89 8.27 -3.96
C TYR A 229 -2.85 9.63 -4.65
N ILE A 230 -1.64 10.08 -4.98
CA ILE A 230 -1.31 11.48 -5.35
C ILE A 230 -1.62 11.84 -6.81
N GLY A 231 -2.13 10.91 -7.63
CA GLY A 231 -2.35 11.09 -9.06
C GLY A 231 -1.07 10.99 -9.92
N ALA A 232 -1.20 10.39 -11.10
CA ALA A 232 -0.19 10.55 -12.13
C ALA A 232 -0.23 11.99 -12.65
N HIS A 233 0.84 12.48 -13.25
CA HIS A 233 0.90 13.88 -13.67
C HIS A 233 1.66 14.09 -14.97
N LEU A 234 1.31 15.15 -15.64
CA LEU A 234 2.07 15.76 -16.73
C LEU A 234 2.83 16.97 -16.19
N VAL A 235 3.98 17.25 -16.78
CA VAL A 235 4.70 18.52 -16.59
C VAL A 235 4.63 19.25 -17.91
N LEU A 236 3.92 20.37 -17.94
CA LEU A 236 3.75 21.18 -19.14
C LEU A 236 5.01 22.01 -19.45
N SER A 237 5.06 22.62 -20.64
CA SER A 237 6.21 23.40 -21.07
C SER A 237 6.50 24.64 -20.22
N ASP A 238 5.52 25.11 -19.45
CA ASP A 238 5.65 26.19 -18.47
C ASP A 238 5.95 25.66 -17.03
N GLU A 239 6.41 24.40 -16.93
CA GLU A 239 6.73 23.68 -15.68
C GLU A 239 5.54 23.43 -14.75
N LYS A 240 4.33 23.76 -15.16
CA LYS A 240 3.13 23.45 -14.39
C LYS A 240 2.83 21.95 -14.39
N GLU A 241 2.45 21.44 -13.24
CA GLU A 241 2.00 20.07 -13.04
C GLU A 241 0.49 19.98 -13.22
N VAL A 242 0.04 19.03 -14.02
CA VAL A 242 -1.38 18.72 -14.21
C VAL A 242 -1.64 17.28 -13.80
N LYS A 243 -2.54 17.06 -12.86
CA LYS A 243 -2.93 15.71 -12.44
C LYS A 243 -3.84 15.04 -13.46
N ILE A 244 -3.57 13.74 -13.66
CA ILE A 244 -4.37 12.86 -14.52
C ILE A 244 -4.87 11.70 -13.64
N TRP A 245 -6.18 11.63 -13.51
CA TRP A 245 -6.84 10.69 -12.60
C TRP A 245 -7.40 9.47 -13.29
N LYS A 246 -7.79 9.61 -14.58
CA LYS A 246 -8.34 8.51 -15.34
C LYS A 246 -8.04 8.61 -16.82
N VAL A 247 -7.64 7.50 -17.41
CA VAL A 247 -7.43 7.35 -18.85
C VAL A 247 -8.07 6.06 -19.34
N ILE A 248 -8.36 6.02 -20.67
CA ILE A 248 -8.84 4.84 -21.37
C ILE A 248 -7.88 4.57 -22.53
N LYS A 249 -7.49 3.32 -22.70
CA LYS A 249 -6.70 2.89 -23.87
C LYS A 249 -7.54 2.99 -25.14
N LYS A 250 -6.97 3.50 -26.20
CA LYS A 250 -7.60 3.58 -27.52
C LYS A 250 -6.67 2.99 -28.57
N SER A 251 -7.24 2.24 -29.49
CA SER A 251 -6.55 1.92 -30.73
C SER A 251 -6.35 3.19 -31.55
N CYS A 252 -5.21 3.30 -32.21
CA CYS A 252 -4.89 4.45 -33.02
C CYS A 252 -4.43 4.01 -34.40
N THR A 253 -5.09 4.51 -35.44
CA THR A 253 -4.76 4.25 -36.84
C THR A 253 -3.66 5.16 -37.39
N PHE A 254 -3.26 6.18 -36.62
CA PHE A 254 -2.22 7.16 -37.02
C PHE A 254 -0.82 6.66 -36.69
N ALA A 255 -0.31 5.68 -37.46
CA ALA A 255 1.00 5.08 -37.21
C ALA A 255 2.16 6.07 -37.26
N ASN A 256 2.07 7.08 -38.13
CA ASN A 256 3.11 8.08 -38.37
C ASN A 256 2.88 9.40 -37.61
N SER A 257 2.25 9.32 -36.43
CA SER A 257 2.13 10.49 -35.54
C SER A 257 3.07 10.35 -34.34
N GLU A 258 3.65 11.46 -33.96
CA GLU A 258 4.59 11.53 -32.85
C GLU A 258 3.86 11.38 -31.49
N PRO A 259 4.44 10.67 -30.54
CA PRO A 259 3.91 10.60 -29.18
C PRO A 259 3.78 11.98 -28.53
N GLY A 260 2.73 12.17 -27.73
CA GLY A 260 2.39 13.44 -27.08
C GLY A 260 1.47 14.33 -27.88
N LYS A 261 1.26 14.06 -29.18
CA LYS A 261 0.35 14.86 -30.04
C LYS A 261 -1.09 14.68 -29.60
N VAL A 262 -1.79 15.78 -29.39
CA VAL A 262 -3.23 15.81 -29.15
C VAL A 262 -3.93 15.53 -30.50
N LEU A 263 -4.55 14.35 -30.59
CA LEU A 263 -5.20 13.87 -31.80
C LEU A 263 -6.61 14.42 -31.93
N ASP A 264 -7.33 14.52 -30.80
CA ASP A 264 -8.70 15.02 -30.78
C ASP A 264 -9.12 15.48 -29.40
N ILE A 265 -10.19 16.30 -29.32
CA ILE A 265 -10.80 16.77 -28.08
C ILE A 265 -12.30 16.66 -28.22
N GLU A 266 -12.94 15.95 -27.31
CA GLU A 266 -14.39 15.76 -27.23
C GLU A 266 -14.88 16.19 -25.85
N GLY A 267 -15.47 17.37 -25.75
CA GLY A 267 -15.84 17.98 -24.47
C GLY A 267 -14.60 18.14 -23.60
N ASN A 268 -14.55 17.50 -22.44
CA ASN A 268 -13.41 17.52 -21.53
C ASN A 268 -12.43 16.35 -21.76
N LYS A 269 -12.64 15.51 -22.77
CA LYS A 269 -11.79 14.34 -23.03
C LYS A 269 -10.75 14.68 -24.08
N ILE A 270 -9.50 14.29 -23.81
CA ILE A 270 -8.35 14.59 -24.64
C ILE A 270 -7.77 13.29 -25.17
N LEU A 271 -7.76 13.10 -26.48
CA LEU A 271 -7.13 11.95 -27.12
C LEU A 271 -5.67 12.29 -27.46
N VAL A 272 -4.73 11.54 -26.90
CA VAL A 272 -3.30 11.80 -27.06
C VAL A 272 -2.60 10.57 -27.62
N LYS A 273 -1.73 10.78 -28.59
CA LYS A 273 -0.88 9.75 -29.20
C LYS A 273 0.16 9.25 -28.19
N THR A 274 0.31 7.94 -28.09
CA THR A 274 1.37 7.27 -27.34
C THR A 274 2.31 6.50 -28.27
N TYR A 275 3.35 5.86 -27.76
CA TYR A 275 4.28 5.10 -28.60
C TYR A 275 3.57 4.11 -29.54
N ASN A 276 2.70 3.26 -29.03
CA ASN A 276 2.08 2.16 -29.78
C ASN A 276 0.56 2.28 -30.01
N GLY A 277 -0.05 3.40 -29.61
CA GLY A 277 -1.50 3.58 -29.69
C GLY A 277 -1.90 4.99 -29.32
N ALA A 278 -2.98 5.11 -28.55
CA ALA A 278 -3.41 6.37 -27.96
C ALA A 278 -4.05 6.12 -26.59
N ILE A 279 -4.10 7.15 -25.77
CA ILE A 279 -4.92 7.19 -24.57
C ILE A 279 -5.93 8.33 -24.66
N GLN A 280 -7.12 8.12 -24.15
CA GLN A 280 -8.09 9.15 -23.91
C GLN A 280 -8.02 9.55 -22.43
N ILE A 281 -7.56 10.76 -22.13
CA ILE A 281 -7.59 11.36 -20.80
C ILE A 281 -9.04 11.73 -20.52
N VAL A 282 -9.60 11.28 -19.40
CA VAL A 282 -11.03 11.39 -19.05
C VAL A 282 -11.23 12.26 -17.82
N GLU A 283 -10.37 12.09 -16.80
CA GLU A 283 -10.39 12.87 -15.57
C GLU A 283 -9.03 13.51 -15.35
N HIS A 284 -8.99 14.82 -15.22
CA HIS A 284 -7.75 15.62 -15.16
C HIS A 284 -7.98 16.99 -14.53
N GLU A 285 -6.88 17.69 -14.21
CA GLU A 285 -6.88 19.03 -13.62
C GLU A 285 -6.37 20.12 -14.60
N PHE A 286 -6.55 19.94 -15.90
CA PHE A 286 -6.29 21.02 -16.84
C PHE A 286 -7.24 22.19 -16.59
N LEU A 287 -6.69 23.38 -16.32
CA LEU A 287 -7.47 24.62 -16.22
C LEU A 287 -7.94 25.10 -17.60
N GLU A 288 -7.05 24.97 -18.59
CA GLU A 288 -7.33 25.24 -19.99
C GLU A 288 -6.99 23.99 -20.79
N LEU A 289 -7.92 23.54 -21.63
CA LEU A 289 -7.68 22.36 -22.45
C LEU A 289 -6.62 22.65 -23.51
N PRO A 290 -5.74 21.68 -23.81
CA PRO A 290 -4.82 21.81 -24.95
C PRO A 290 -5.59 21.90 -26.27
N LYS A 291 -4.92 22.35 -27.33
CA LYS A 291 -5.52 22.40 -28.68
C LYS A 291 -5.16 21.14 -29.45
N LYS A 292 -6.05 20.74 -30.39
CA LYS A 292 -5.75 19.67 -31.34
C LYS A 292 -4.47 20.02 -32.13
N GLY A 293 -3.56 19.05 -32.22
CA GLY A 293 -2.25 19.21 -32.85
C GLY A 293 -1.15 19.71 -31.91
N GLN A 294 -1.49 20.19 -30.70
CA GLN A 294 -0.51 20.54 -29.65
C GLN A 294 0.17 19.28 -29.10
N TYR A 295 1.37 19.45 -28.56
CA TYR A 295 2.11 18.39 -27.87
C TYR A 295 2.05 18.62 -26.35
N LEU A 296 1.84 17.51 -25.63
CA LEU A 296 1.84 17.45 -24.18
C LEU A 296 3.10 16.75 -23.67
#